data_24d1ec657d09aa5cfbd914e7230474b4
#
_entry.id   24d1ec657d09aa5cfbd914e7230474b4
#
_cell.length_a   1.000
_cell.length_b   1.000
_cell.length_c   1.000
_cell.angle_alpha   90.00
_cell.angle_beta   90.00
_cell.angle_gamma   90.00
#
_symmetry.space_group_name_H-M   'P 1'
#
loop_
_entity.id
_entity.type
_entity.pdbx_description
1 polymer ?
#
loop_
_entity_poly.entity_id
_entity_poly.type
_entity_poly.pdbx_seq_one_letter_code
_entity_poly.pdbx_strand_id
1 'polypeptide(L)'
;MSSDTTLHSTPLSAATIARFDRELAKYPDDQKQSAVMACLAIVQQEQGFVSPDSERAIANHLDMAPMAVHEVSTFYNMYNLRPVGKYKINVCTNLPCQLRHGQGALEYVCKKLGVDVGGTTSDGMFTVQPGECMGACGDAPVLLVNDRNMCSYMSYDKIDQLIDGLRAVKE
;
A
#
# COMPACT_ATOMS: atom_id res chain seq x y z
N MET A 1 -24.90 14.12 1.25
CA MET A 1 -24.09 15.33 1.57
C MET A 1 -22.69 14.80 1.81
N SER A 2 -21.85 14.85 0.79
CA SER A 2 -20.47 14.34 0.83
C SER A 2 -19.64 15.34 1.63
N SER A 3 -19.10 14.89 2.75
CA SER A 3 -18.04 15.60 3.46
C SER A 3 -16.76 15.52 2.62
N ASP A 4 -16.50 16.58 1.90
CA ASP A 4 -15.25 16.82 1.18
C ASP A 4 -14.14 17.01 2.23
N THR A 5 -13.56 15.90 2.67
CA THR A 5 -12.37 15.95 3.52
C THR A 5 -11.21 16.27 2.59
N THR A 6 -10.93 17.56 2.42
CA THR A 6 -9.72 18.06 1.78
C THR A 6 -8.52 17.49 2.53
N LEU A 7 -7.96 16.41 2.02
CA LEU A 7 -6.69 15.86 2.47
C LEU A 7 -5.61 16.89 2.12
N HIS A 8 -5.30 17.76 3.09
CA HIS A 8 -4.19 18.69 2.96
C HIS A 8 -2.89 17.89 2.86
N SER A 9 -2.34 17.80 1.65
CA SER A 9 -1.02 17.23 1.48
C SER A 9 0.01 18.18 2.07
N THR A 10 0.84 17.68 2.97
CA THR A 10 2.01 18.41 3.44
C THR A 10 2.96 18.63 2.25
N PRO A 11 3.46 19.84 2.03
CA PRO A 11 4.48 20.08 1.00
C PRO A 11 5.67 19.13 1.20
N LEU A 12 6.25 18.64 0.09
CA LEU A 12 7.43 17.79 0.17
C LEU A 12 8.56 18.50 0.90
N SER A 13 9.19 17.82 1.84
CA SER A 13 10.30 18.39 2.60
C SER A 13 11.56 18.55 1.73
N ALA A 14 12.45 19.45 2.11
CA ALA A 14 13.76 19.57 1.44
C ALA A 14 14.55 18.26 1.50
N ALA A 15 14.38 17.47 2.57
CA ALA A 15 14.99 16.16 2.72
C ALA A 15 14.44 15.17 1.69
N THR A 16 13.12 15.19 1.41
CA THR A 16 12.48 14.38 0.39
C THR A 16 13.01 14.72 -1.00
N ILE A 17 13.10 16.01 -1.32
CA ILE A 17 13.66 16.47 -2.60
C ILE A 17 15.12 16.01 -2.76
N ALA A 18 15.94 16.13 -1.72
CA ALA A 18 17.32 15.63 -1.77
C ALA A 18 17.40 14.09 -1.95
N ARG A 19 16.38 13.35 -1.50
CA ARG A 19 16.27 11.90 -1.80
C ARG A 19 15.90 11.66 -3.26
N PHE A 20 15.01 12.47 -3.83
CA PHE A 20 14.67 12.41 -5.26
C PHE A 20 15.90 12.63 -6.13
N ASP A 21 16.72 13.66 -5.82
CA ASP A 21 17.95 13.96 -6.57
C ASP A 21 18.93 12.79 -6.56
N ARG A 22 19.03 12.08 -5.42
CA ARG A 22 19.88 10.87 -5.31
C ARG A 22 19.35 9.71 -6.16
N GLU A 23 18.02 9.57 -6.30
CA GLU A 23 17.44 8.55 -7.18
C GLU A 23 17.64 8.93 -8.64
N LEU A 24 17.44 10.20 -8.99
CA LEU A 24 17.68 10.73 -10.34
C LEU A 24 19.12 10.51 -10.80
N ALA A 25 20.09 10.72 -9.93
CA ALA A 25 21.51 10.55 -10.25
C ALA A 25 21.92 9.11 -10.66
N LYS A 26 21.00 8.14 -10.53
CA LYS A 26 21.23 6.76 -10.97
C LYS A 26 20.91 6.53 -12.47
N TYR A 27 20.28 7.50 -13.10
CA TYR A 27 19.80 7.42 -14.48
C TYR A 27 20.44 8.50 -15.36
N PRO A 28 20.52 8.31 -16.68
CA PRO A 28 20.91 9.36 -17.61
C PRO A 28 19.98 10.58 -17.53
N ASP A 29 20.50 11.76 -17.83
CA ASP A 29 19.75 13.03 -17.71
C ASP A 29 18.47 13.10 -18.56
N ASP A 30 18.42 12.37 -19.66
CA ASP A 30 17.27 12.24 -20.54
C ASP A 30 16.26 11.14 -20.11
N GLN A 31 16.53 10.42 -19.00
CA GLN A 31 15.73 9.32 -18.49
C GLN A 31 15.19 9.58 -17.07
N LYS A 32 14.90 10.81 -16.71
CA LYS A 32 14.39 11.22 -15.37
C LYS A 32 13.15 10.44 -14.95
N GLN A 33 12.26 10.13 -15.90
CA GLN A 33 11.03 9.36 -15.66
C GLN A 33 11.31 7.97 -15.03
N SER A 34 12.49 7.40 -15.22
CA SER A 34 12.86 6.11 -14.64
C SER A 34 12.90 6.13 -13.11
N ALA A 35 13.02 7.32 -12.48
CA ALA A 35 13.02 7.49 -11.03
C ALA A 35 11.60 7.58 -10.42
N VAL A 36 10.51 7.55 -11.22
CA VAL A 36 9.15 7.81 -10.74
C VAL A 36 8.73 6.85 -9.62
N MET A 37 9.02 5.56 -9.77
CA MET A 37 8.67 4.57 -8.75
C MET A 37 9.41 4.80 -7.43
N ALA A 38 10.68 5.17 -7.49
CA ALA A 38 11.46 5.49 -6.31
C ALA A 38 10.92 6.75 -5.61
N CYS A 39 10.57 7.79 -6.37
CA CYS A 39 9.98 9.02 -5.83
C CYS A 39 8.63 8.76 -5.15
N LEU A 40 7.75 7.96 -5.76
CA LEU A 40 6.48 7.53 -5.16
C LEU A 40 6.71 6.77 -3.84
N ALA A 41 7.66 5.84 -3.81
CA ALA A 41 8.00 5.09 -2.60
C ALA A 41 8.55 5.99 -1.49
N ILE A 42 9.37 6.99 -1.83
CA ILE A 42 9.92 7.97 -0.89
C ILE A 42 8.81 8.80 -0.26
N VAL A 43 7.85 9.30 -1.06
CA VAL A 43 6.69 10.05 -0.57
C VAL A 43 5.84 9.18 0.35
N GLN A 44 5.54 7.95 -0.05
CA GLN A 44 4.75 7.04 0.78
C GLN A 44 5.43 6.72 2.11
N GLN A 45 6.76 6.60 2.14
CA GLN A 45 7.52 6.41 3.39
C GLN A 45 7.42 7.61 4.32
N GLU A 46 7.34 8.83 3.78
CA GLU A 46 7.27 10.07 4.57
C GLU A 46 5.84 10.38 5.02
N GLN A 47 4.86 10.22 4.13
CA GLN A 47 3.48 10.66 4.35
C GLN A 47 2.50 9.53 4.67
N GLY A 48 2.94 8.25 4.52
CA GLY A 48 2.10 7.06 4.68
C GLY A 48 1.26 6.71 3.45
N PHE A 49 1.07 7.65 2.53
CA PHE A 49 0.32 7.49 1.28
C PHE A 49 0.78 8.49 0.21
N VAL A 50 0.34 8.31 -1.01
CA VAL A 50 0.60 9.21 -2.14
C VAL A 50 -0.66 10.02 -2.43
N SER A 51 -0.63 11.33 -2.15
CA SER A 51 -1.73 12.23 -2.46
C SER A 51 -1.63 12.75 -3.91
N PRO A 52 -2.75 13.26 -4.50
CA PRO A 52 -2.70 13.93 -5.81
C PRO A 52 -1.72 15.11 -5.85
N ASP A 53 -1.53 15.82 -4.72
CA ASP A 53 -0.55 16.90 -4.64
C ASP A 53 0.87 16.39 -4.67
N SER A 54 1.13 15.24 -4.01
CA SER A 54 2.43 14.57 -4.06
C SER A 54 2.75 14.07 -5.47
N GLU A 55 1.76 13.50 -6.18
CA GLU A 55 1.93 13.11 -7.60
C GLU A 55 2.30 14.31 -8.47
N ARG A 56 1.63 15.46 -8.29
CA ARG A 56 1.96 16.70 -9.01
C ARG A 56 3.37 17.20 -8.69
N ALA A 57 3.78 17.12 -7.43
CA ALA A 57 5.12 17.52 -7.01
C ALA A 57 6.20 16.61 -7.62
N ILE A 58 5.97 15.30 -7.65
CA ILE A 58 6.84 14.33 -8.33
C ILE A 58 6.91 14.63 -9.83
N ALA A 59 5.76 14.85 -10.48
CA ALA A 59 5.67 15.15 -11.91
C ALA A 59 6.51 16.39 -12.28
N ASN A 60 6.37 17.47 -11.50
CA ASN A 60 7.15 18.69 -11.69
C ASN A 60 8.66 18.46 -11.51
N HIS A 61 9.06 17.64 -10.51
CA HIS A 61 10.46 17.35 -10.25
C HIS A 61 11.12 16.50 -11.35
N LEU A 62 10.35 15.55 -11.90
CA LEU A 62 10.83 14.63 -12.94
C LEU A 62 10.60 15.14 -14.38
N ASP A 63 10.02 16.33 -14.54
CA ASP A 63 9.60 16.88 -15.84
C ASP A 63 8.67 15.93 -16.60
N MET A 64 7.67 15.38 -15.89
CA MET A 64 6.66 14.45 -16.39
C MET A 64 5.27 15.09 -16.41
N ALA A 65 4.38 14.58 -17.26
CA ALA A 65 2.97 14.89 -17.15
C ALA A 65 2.39 14.31 -15.85
N PRO A 66 1.57 15.06 -15.07
CA PRO A 66 0.96 14.53 -13.83
C PRO A 66 0.21 13.22 -14.04
N MET A 67 -0.47 13.05 -15.18
CA MET A 67 -1.17 11.83 -15.52
C MET A 67 -0.24 10.62 -15.65
N ALA A 68 0.98 10.81 -16.18
CA ALA A 68 1.96 9.72 -16.31
C ALA A 68 2.44 9.22 -14.92
N VAL A 69 2.54 10.11 -13.93
CA VAL A 69 2.82 9.71 -12.54
C VAL A 69 1.61 8.99 -11.94
N HIS A 70 0.40 9.49 -12.18
CA HIS A 70 -0.85 8.89 -11.71
C HIS A 70 -1.07 7.48 -12.29
N GLU A 71 -0.74 7.24 -13.54
CA GLU A 71 -0.78 5.90 -14.16
C GLU A 71 0.10 4.90 -13.39
N VAL A 72 1.31 5.31 -12.99
CA VAL A 72 2.21 4.45 -12.20
C VAL A 72 1.66 4.20 -10.80
N SER A 73 1.20 5.24 -10.10
CA SER A 73 0.70 5.12 -8.73
C SER A 73 -0.56 4.26 -8.63
N THR A 74 -1.42 4.28 -9.66
CA THR A 74 -2.65 3.47 -9.73
C THR A 74 -2.41 2.06 -10.24
N PHE A 75 -1.41 1.85 -11.08
CA PHE A 75 -1.08 0.52 -11.61
C PHE A 75 -0.46 -0.40 -10.56
N TYR A 76 0.46 0.13 -9.75
CA TYR A 76 1.16 -0.66 -8.75
C TYR A 76 0.45 -0.62 -7.39
N ASN A 77 -0.15 -1.73 -6.98
CA ASN A 77 -0.96 -1.88 -5.76
C ASN A 77 -0.20 -1.68 -4.43
N MET A 78 1.13 -1.56 -4.47
CA MET A 78 1.93 -1.21 -3.30
C MET A 78 1.82 0.27 -2.92
N TYR A 79 1.35 1.14 -3.81
CA TYR A 79 1.12 2.54 -3.49
C TYR A 79 -0.26 2.73 -2.88
N ASN A 80 -0.29 3.42 -1.73
CA ASN A 80 -1.51 3.78 -1.04
C ASN A 80 -1.96 5.15 -1.52
N LEU A 81 -3.07 5.24 -2.25
CA LEU A 81 -3.60 6.53 -2.76
C LEU A 81 -4.45 7.28 -1.73
N ARG A 82 -4.59 6.72 -0.53
CA ARG A 82 -5.30 7.27 0.63
C ARG A 82 -4.65 6.77 1.91
N PRO A 83 -4.86 7.44 3.03
CA PRO A 83 -4.36 6.97 4.32
C PRO A 83 -4.80 5.53 4.60
N VAL A 84 -3.89 4.73 5.12
CA VAL A 84 -4.12 3.35 5.56
C VAL A 84 -3.81 3.23 7.04
N GLY A 85 -4.30 2.17 7.68
CA GLY A 85 -3.99 1.87 9.07
C GLY A 85 -2.52 1.50 9.28
N LYS A 86 -2.10 1.41 10.55
CA LYS A 86 -0.75 0.99 10.95
C LYS A 86 -0.35 -0.34 10.28
N TYR A 87 -1.29 -1.25 10.14
CA TYR A 87 -1.12 -2.53 9.47
C TYR A 87 -2.06 -2.66 8.27
N LYS A 88 -1.50 -2.63 7.07
CA LYS A 88 -2.22 -2.94 5.84
C LYS A 88 -2.13 -4.45 5.61
N ILE A 89 -3.28 -5.12 5.58
CA ILE A 89 -3.39 -6.56 5.32
C ILE A 89 -3.95 -6.76 3.92
N ASN A 90 -3.09 -7.21 3.00
CA ASN A 90 -3.47 -7.60 1.65
C ASN A 90 -3.72 -9.11 1.62
N VAL A 91 -4.92 -9.54 1.28
CA VAL A 91 -5.27 -10.95 1.16
C VAL A 91 -5.29 -11.35 -0.31
N CYS A 92 -4.50 -12.34 -0.70
CA CYS A 92 -4.48 -12.81 -2.08
C CYS A 92 -5.81 -13.50 -2.42
N THR A 93 -6.49 -12.96 -3.44
CA THR A 93 -7.75 -13.50 -3.97
C THR A 93 -7.62 -14.08 -5.38
N ASN A 94 -6.38 -14.22 -5.87
CA ASN A 94 -6.10 -14.78 -7.19
C ASN A 94 -6.43 -16.28 -7.23
N LEU A 95 -6.61 -16.84 -8.43
CA LEU A 95 -7.18 -18.16 -8.65
C LEU A 95 -6.58 -19.28 -7.76
N PRO A 96 -5.25 -19.45 -7.64
CA PRO A 96 -4.70 -20.52 -6.79
C PRO A 96 -5.05 -20.34 -5.31
N CYS A 97 -5.03 -19.11 -4.80
CA CYS A 97 -5.44 -18.82 -3.41
C CYS A 97 -6.95 -19.00 -3.24
N GLN A 98 -7.75 -18.63 -4.25
CA GLN A 98 -9.21 -18.82 -4.22
C GLN A 98 -9.58 -20.30 -4.13
N LEU A 99 -8.90 -21.17 -4.87
CA LEU A 99 -9.07 -22.63 -4.80
C LEU A 99 -8.69 -23.20 -3.41
N ARG A 100 -7.94 -22.46 -2.62
CA ARG A 100 -7.52 -22.77 -1.25
C ARG A 100 -8.20 -21.86 -0.22
N HIS A 101 -9.42 -21.40 -0.50
CA HIS A 101 -10.24 -20.54 0.37
C HIS A 101 -9.69 -19.13 0.61
N GLY A 102 -8.92 -18.55 -0.32
CA GLY A 102 -8.41 -17.17 -0.20
C GLY A 102 -9.50 -16.12 -0.06
N GLN A 103 -10.61 -16.27 -0.80
CA GLN A 103 -11.78 -15.39 -0.65
C GLN A 103 -12.40 -15.51 0.75
N GLY A 104 -12.55 -16.72 1.28
CA GLY A 104 -13.01 -16.95 2.66
C GLY A 104 -12.07 -16.37 3.71
N ALA A 105 -10.75 -16.38 3.45
CA ALA A 105 -9.78 -15.72 4.33
C ALA A 105 -9.98 -14.20 4.35
N LEU A 106 -10.22 -13.55 3.20
CA LEU A 106 -10.53 -12.12 3.12
C LEU A 106 -11.79 -11.77 3.92
N GLU A 107 -12.87 -12.50 3.68
CA GLU A 107 -14.14 -12.31 4.38
C GLU A 107 -13.99 -12.50 5.90
N TYR A 108 -13.21 -13.50 6.30
CA TYR A 108 -12.94 -13.77 7.71
C TYR A 108 -12.16 -12.62 8.37
N VAL A 109 -11.10 -12.11 7.73
CA VAL A 109 -10.34 -10.95 8.24
C VAL A 109 -11.25 -9.73 8.37
N CYS A 110 -12.05 -9.41 7.35
CA CYS A 110 -13.00 -8.30 7.37
C CYS A 110 -13.99 -8.44 8.53
N LYS A 111 -14.60 -9.62 8.69
CA LYS A 111 -15.55 -9.91 9.78
C LYS A 111 -14.89 -9.80 11.16
N LYS A 112 -13.70 -10.35 11.34
CA LYS A 112 -12.93 -10.30 12.59
C LYS A 112 -12.60 -8.88 13.02
N LEU A 113 -12.27 -8.02 12.07
CA LEU A 113 -11.88 -6.62 12.29
C LEU A 113 -13.07 -5.65 12.26
N GLY A 114 -14.26 -6.10 11.84
CA GLY A 114 -15.46 -5.28 11.74
C GLY A 114 -15.34 -4.19 10.66
N VAL A 115 -14.72 -4.50 9.53
CA VAL A 115 -14.52 -3.56 8.41
C VAL A 115 -15.00 -4.17 7.10
N ASP A 116 -15.37 -3.31 6.16
CA ASP A 116 -15.61 -3.72 4.77
C ASP A 116 -14.28 -3.89 4.02
N VAL A 117 -14.35 -4.56 2.87
CA VAL A 117 -13.20 -4.70 1.96
C VAL A 117 -12.69 -3.31 1.55
N GLY A 118 -11.41 -3.06 1.72
CA GLY A 118 -10.78 -1.76 1.52
C GLY A 118 -10.96 -0.78 2.69
N GLY A 119 -11.66 -1.20 3.75
CA GLY A 119 -11.90 -0.39 4.95
C GLY A 119 -10.75 -0.39 5.93
N THR A 120 -10.75 0.63 6.80
CA THR A 120 -9.82 0.78 7.92
C THR A 120 -10.60 0.74 9.23
N THR A 121 -10.07 0.04 10.25
CA THR A 121 -10.67 0.00 11.58
C THR A 121 -10.74 1.41 12.20
N SER A 122 -11.75 1.66 13.04
CA SER A 122 -11.97 2.98 13.65
C SER A 122 -10.82 3.45 14.55
N ASP A 123 -10.03 2.50 15.06
CA ASP A 123 -8.82 2.79 15.84
C ASP A 123 -7.58 3.08 14.96
N GLY A 124 -7.72 3.05 13.63
CA GLY A 124 -6.61 3.28 12.70
C GLY A 124 -5.57 2.16 12.65
N MET A 125 -5.82 1.03 13.31
CA MET A 125 -4.83 -0.05 13.40
C MET A 125 -4.71 -0.87 12.11
N PHE A 126 -5.82 -1.24 11.48
CA PHE A 126 -5.84 -2.17 10.36
C PHE A 126 -6.56 -1.61 9.15
N THR A 127 -5.98 -1.80 7.98
CA THR A 127 -6.66 -1.66 6.68
C THR A 127 -6.65 -3.01 5.99
N VAL A 128 -7.80 -3.48 5.51
CA VAL A 128 -7.93 -4.78 4.83
C VAL A 128 -8.29 -4.58 3.38
N GLN A 129 -7.55 -5.20 2.48
CA GLN A 129 -7.87 -5.13 1.06
C GLN A 129 -7.54 -6.44 0.32
N PRO A 130 -8.22 -6.73 -0.79
CA PRO A 130 -7.85 -7.83 -1.66
C PRO A 130 -6.50 -7.49 -2.30
N GLY A 131 -5.69 -8.51 -2.53
CA GLY A 131 -4.43 -8.39 -3.23
C GLY A 131 -4.39 -9.27 -4.45
N GLU A 132 -3.64 -8.84 -5.46
CA GLU A 132 -3.28 -9.66 -6.61
C GLU A 132 -2.27 -10.74 -6.22
N CYS A 133 -1.88 -11.58 -7.17
CA CYS A 133 -0.98 -12.69 -6.92
C CYS A 133 0.36 -12.22 -6.33
N MET A 134 0.72 -12.79 -5.18
CA MET A 134 1.95 -12.47 -4.44
C MET A 134 3.09 -13.46 -4.75
N GLY A 135 2.93 -14.31 -5.77
CA GLY A 135 3.96 -15.29 -6.19
C GLY A 135 4.13 -16.51 -5.29
N ALA A 136 3.33 -16.66 -4.23
CA ALA A 136 3.45 -17.75 -3.24
C ALA A 136 2.30 -18.76 -3.35
N CYS A 137 1.94 -19.18 -4.55
CA CYS A 137 0.77 -20.05 -4.80
C CYS A 137 0.88 -21.42 -4.13
N GLY A 138 2.10 -21.96 -3.94
CA GLY A 138 2.33 -23.20 -3.22
C GLY A 138 1.96 -23.14 -1.74
N ASP A 139 1.97 -21.95 -1.16
CA ASP A 139 1.71 -21.67 0.25
C ASP A 139 0.30 -21.14 0.53
N ALA A 140 -0.57 -21.24 -0.47
CA ALA A 140 -1.94 -20.69 -0.40
C ALA A 140 -2.76 -21.27 0.78
N PRO A 141 -3.67 -20.47 1.39
CA PRO A 141 -3.89 -19.06 1.14
C PRO A 141 -2.81 -18.18 1.79
N VAL A 142 -2.50 -17.06 1.15
CA VAL A 142 -1.47 -16.12 1.63
C VAL A 142 -2.02 -14.72 1.86
N LEU A 143 -1.42 -14.03 2.82
CA LEU A 143 -1.63 -12.60 3.02
C LEU A 143 -0.27 -11.91 3.14
N LEU A 144 -0.28 -10.60 2.89
CA LEU A 144 0.90 -9.76 2.99
C LEU A 144 0.62 -8.59 3.94
N VAL A 145 1.43 -8.44 4.97
CA VAL A 145 1.31 -7.34 5.95
C VAL A 145 2.32 -6.26 5.59
N ASN A 146 1.81 -5.02 5.41
CA ASN A 146 2.59 -3.83 5.07
C ASN A 146 3.49 -4.01 3.83
N ASP A 147 3.03 -4.77 2.83
CA ASP A 147 3.73 -5.06 1.59
C ASP A 147 5.13 -5.68 1.77
N ARG A 148 5.41 -6.28 2.94
CA ARG A 148 6.72 -6.83 3.30
C ARG A 148 6.67 -8.22 3.92
N ASN A 149 5.75 -8.44 4.84
CA ASN A 149 5.74 -9.67 5.64
C ASN A 149 4.73 -10.65 5.05
N MET A 150 5.23 -11.67 4.35
CA MET A 150 4.42 -12.76 3.79
C MET A 150 3.97 -13.71 4.90
N CYS A 151 2.67 -13.99 4.94
CA CYS A 151 2.05 -14.96 5.84
C CYS A 151 1.45 -16.10 5.00
N SER A 152 1.94 -17.32 5.21
CA SER A 152 1.64 -18.49 4.39
C SER A 152 0.73 -19.49 5.12
N TYR A 153 -0.04 -20.28 4.33
CA TYR A 153 -0.95 -21.32 4.84
C TYR A 153 -1.94 -20.77 5.89
N MET A 154 -2.58 -19.64 5.57
CA MET A 154 -3.37 -18.87 6.51
C MET A 154 -4.75 -19.49 6.74
N SER A 155 -4.82 -20.37 7.74
CA SER A 155 -6.08 -20.81 8.32
C SER A 155 -6.71 -19.70 9.18
N TYR A 156 -8.00 -19.85 9.53
CA TYR A 156 -8.69 -18.90 10.41
C TYR A 156 -7.99 -18.73 11.77
N ASP A 157 -7.49 -19.83 12.35
CA ASP A 157 -6.74 -19.79 13.63
C ASP A 157 -5.43 -19.00 13.49
N LYS A 158 -4.71 -19.15 12.36
CA LYS A 158 -3.50 -18.38 12.09
C LYS A 158 -3.79 -16.89 11.83
N ILE A 159 -4.93 -16.58 11.19
CA ILE A 159 -5.39 -15.20 11.03
C ILE A 159 -5.66 -14.58 12.40
N ASP A 160 -6.31 -15.31 13.31
CA ASP A 160 -6.56 -14.85 14.68
C ASP A 160 -5.24 -14.56 15.41
N GLN A 161 -4.30 -15.52 15.38
CA GLN A 161 -2.98 -15.35 15.98
C GLN A 161 -2.21 -14.16 15.41
N LEU A 162 -2.28 -13.95 14.08
CA LEU A 162 -1.66 -12.81 13.41
C LEU A 162 -2.25 -11.50 13.93
N ILE A 163 -3.57 -11.35 13.91
CA ILE A 163 -4.26 -10.12 14.32
C ILE A 163 -3.97 -9.82 15.81
N ASP A 164 -4.07 -10.83 16.67
CA ASP A 164 -3.82 -10.67 18.10
C ASP A 164 -2.33 -10.31 18.35
N GLY A 165 -1.41 -10.96 17.63
CA GLY A 165 0.01 -10.64 17.68
C GLY A 165 0.31 -9.20 17.26
N LEU A 166 -0.29 -8.73 16.16
CA LEU A 166 -0.12 -7.36 15.68
C LEU A 166 -0.69 -6.31 16.65
N ARG A 167 -1.80 -6.63 17.34
CA ARG A 167 -2.38 -5.78 18.40
C ARG A 167 -1.52 -5.71 19.65
N ALA A 168 -0.80 -6.78 19.96
CA ALA A 168 0.05 -6.87 21.16
C ALA A 168 1.38 -6.11 21.03
N VAL A 169 1.80 -5.73 19.80
CA VAL A 169 3.02 -4.94 19.57
C VAL A 169 2.81 -3.54 20.14
N LYS A 170 3.36 -3.29 21.32
CA LYS A 170 3.48 -1.94 21.92
C LYS A 170 4.58 -1.17 21.17
N GLU A 171 4.33 0.11 20.92
CA GLU A 171 5.34 1.04 20.41
C GLU A 171 6.44 1.27 21.44
#